data_2a3e32d2fae5d3c1eb05bcd044724dc4
#
_entry.id   2a3e32d2fae5d3c1eb05bcd044724dc4
#
_cell.length_a   1.000
_cell.length_b   1.000
_cell.length_c   1.000
_cell.angle_alpha   90.00
_cell.angle_beta   90.00
_cell.angle_gamma   90.00
#
_symmetry.space_group_name_H-M   'P 1'
#
loop_
_entity.id
_entity.type
_entity.pdbx_description
1 polymer ?
#
loop_
_entity_poly.entity_id
_entity_poly.type
_entity_poly.pdbx_seq_one_letter_code
_entity_poly.pdbx_strand_id
1 'polypeptide(L)'
;MSRLIAFGCSHTYGEGQVDCLVNKKTDKPSPTPSQYAWPALLGKKLDKEVVNLGWGGASNRYISEAILNSNIQKDDVVVVIWTEINRSTVFRHSNISVNIHPNYITKLAKNYYKWIHDPYNSCLLYTSPSPRD
;
A
#
# COMPACT_ATOMS: atom_id res chain seq x y z
N MET A 1 13.29 18.90 10.08
CA MET A 1 12.99 19.09 8.64
C MET A 1 11.66 18.46 8.36
N SER A 2 10.80 19.15 7.60
CA SER A 2 9.51 18.61 7.19
C SER A 2 9.70 17.64 6.03
N ARG A 3 9.06 16.46 6.11
CA ARG A 3 9.19 15.38 5.15
C ARG A 3 7.92 15.22 4.33
N LEU A 4 8.01 14.55 3.18
CA LEU A 4 6.89 13.99 2.46
C LEU A 4 6.81 12.49 2.78
N ILE A 5 5.74 12.07 3.44
CA ILE A 5 5.51 10.66 3.74
C ILE A 5 4.43 10.14 2.81
N ALA A 6 4.74 9.11 2.03
CA ALA A 6 3.85 8.55 1.03
C ALA A 6 3.45 7.12 1.39
N PHE A 7 2.15 6.85 1.43
CA PHE A 7 1.59 5.52 1.65
C PHE A 7 0.82 5.05 0.41
N GLY A 8 0.86 3.76 0.14
CA GLY A 8 0.13 3.18 -0.97
C GLY A 8 0.62 1.78 -1.35
N CYS A 9 0.25 1.34 -2.54
CA CYS A 9 0.63 0.04 -3.05
C CYS A 9 1.88 0.11 -3.96
N SER A 10 2.03 -0.87 -4.87
CA SER A 10 3.12 -0.97 -5.84
C SER A 10 3.34 0.30 -6.67
N HIS A 11 2.27 1.01 -7.02
CA HIS A 11 2.37 2.29 -7.74
C HIS A 11 3.06 3.39 -6.93
N THR A 12 2.85 3.40 -5.61
CA THR A 12 3.53 4.33 -4.71
C THR A 12 4.99 3.93 -4.51
N TYR A 13 5.25 2.63 -4.39
CA TYR A 13 6.61 2.10 -4.31
C TYR A 13 7.39 2.35 -5.62
N GLY A 14 6.71 2.30 -6.76
CA GLY A 14 7.30 2.46 -8.09
C GLY A 14 7.75 1.14 -8.71
N GLU A 15 7.11 0.03 -8.35
CA GLU A 15 7.40 -1.26 -8.99
C GLU A 15 7.15 -1.20 -10.50
N GLY A 16 8.09 -1.76 -11.26
CA GLY A 16 8.07 -1.74 -12.71
C GLY A 16 8.79 -0.55 -13.35
N GLN A 17 9.22 0.44 -12.56
CA GLN A 17 10.10 1.49 -13.05
C GLN A 17 11.51 0.92 -13.33
N VAL A 18 12.28 1.61 -14.17
CA VAL A 18 13.60 1.15 -14.64
C VAL A 18 14.59 0.89 -13.51
N ASP A 19 14.46 1.58 -12.39
CA ASP A 19 15.28 1.45 -11.18
C ASP A 19 14.64 0.56 -10.10
N CYS A 20 13.43 0.06 -10.34
CA CYS A 20 12.66 -0.72 -9.38
C CYS A 20 11.97 -1.92 -10.04
N LEU A 21 12.76 -2.74 -10.73
CA LEU A 21 12.27 -3.93 -11.41
C LEU A 21 12.02 -5.04 -10.39
N VAL A 22 10.90 -5.75 -10.56
CA VAL A 22 10.62 -6.98 -9.81
C VAL A 22 11.53 -8.10 -10.31
N ASN A 23 12.21 -8.75 -9.40
CA ASN A 23 13.03 -9.90 -9.74
C ASN A 23 12.13 -11.09 -10.14
N LYS A 24 12.12 -11.44 -11.42
CA LYS A 24 11.27 -12.52 -11.99
C LYS A 24 11.45 -13.89 -11.34
N LYS A 25 12.61 -14.15 -10.72
CA LYS A 25 12.89 -15.43 -10.06
C LYS A 25 12.37 -15.49 -8.63
N THR A 26 12.39 -14.38 -7.93
CA THR A 26 12.06 -14.31 -6.50
C THR A 26 10.74 -13.59 -6.24
N ASP A 27 10.15 -12.96 -7.25
CA ASP A 27 8.95 -12.11 -7.16
C ASP A 27 9.09 -11.00 -6.10
N LYS A 28 10.33 -10.56 -5.87
CA LYS A 28 10.63 -9.51 -4.91
C LYS A 28 10.93 -8.20 -5.64
N PRO A 29 10.37 -7.08 -5.16
CA PRO A 29 10.72 -5.76 -5.68
C PRO A 29 12.18 -5.40 -5.34
N SER A 30 12.67 -4.34 -5.94
CA SER A 30 13.91 -3.69 -5.53
C SER A 30 13.87 -3.40 -4.02
N PRO A 31 15.00 -3.46 -3.31
CA PRO A 31 15.05 -3.14 -1.88
C PRO A 31 14.75 -1.68 -1.55
N THR A 32 14.80 -0.81 -2.53
CA THR A 32 14.51 0.63 -2.39
C THR A 32 13.39 1.06 -3.33
N PRO A 33 12.52 1.98 -2.89
CA PRO A 33 11.51 2.57 -3.75
C PRO A 33 12.14 3.32 -4.93
N SER A 34 11.41 3.38 -6.05
CA SER A 34 11.86 4.04 -7.26
C SER A 34 12.01 5.56 -7.10
N GLN A 35 13.08 6.10 -7.68
CA GLN A 35 13.27 7.55 -7.80
C GLN A 35 12.43 8.18 -8.93
N TYR A 36 11.80 7.35 -9.76
CA TYR A 36 10.86 7.78 -10.81
C TYR A 36 9.39 7.64 -10.36
N ALA A 37 9.14 7.08 -9.19
CA ALA A 37 7.80 7.02 -8.64
C ALA A 37 7.31 8.42 -8.22
N TRP A 38 5.99 8.59 -8.21
CA TRP A 38 5.36 9.88 -7.90
C TRP A 38 5.81 10.49 -6.56
N PRO A 39 6.10 9.73 -5.46
CA PRO A 39 6.56 10.34 -4.22
C PRO A 39 7.92 11.04 -4.39
N ALA A 40 8.85 10.40 -5.09
CA ALA A 40 10.17 10.98 -5.33
C ALA A 40 10.07 12.25 -6.19
N LEU A 41 9.24 12.24 -7.23
CA LEU A 41 9.01 13.41 -8.09
C LEU A 41 8.33 14.55 -7.33
N LEU A 42 7.33 14.23 -6.51
CA LEU A 42 6.63 15.21 -5.70
C LEU A 42 7.55 15.81 -4.62
N GLY A 43 8.38 14.99 -3.97
CA GLY A 43 9.35 15.45 -2.99
C GLY A 43 10.35 16.44 -3.58
N LYS A 44 10.87 16.14 -4.77
CA LYS A 44 11.73 17.07 -5.52
C LYS A 44 11.02 18.40 -5.80
N LYS A 45 9.76 18.35 -6.20
CA LYS A 45 8.97 19.55 -6.51
C LYS A 45 8.67 20.39 -5.27
N LEU A 46 8.50 19.76 -4.10
CA LEU A 46 8.21 20.42 -2.84
C LEU A 46 9.44 20.75 -2.01
N ASP A 47 10.64 20.41 -2.49
CA ASP A 47 11.91 20.51 -1.78
C ASP A 47 11.85 19.84 -0.39
N LYS A 48 11.37 18.57 -0.38
CA LYS A 48 11.20 17.78 0.84
C LYS A 48 11.90 16.44 0.75
N GLU A 49 12.46 16.01 1.88
CA GLU A 49 12.89 14.63 2.05
C GLU A 49 11.69 13.68 1.91
N VAL A 50 11.87 12.57 1.18
CA VAL A 50 10.80 11.63 0.90
C VAL A 50 10.96 10.36 1.72
N VAL A 51 9.92 10.00 2.46
CA VAL A 51 9.76 8.69 3.10
C VAL A 51 8.66 7.95 2.35
N ASN A 52 9.05 7.04 1.46
CA ASN A 52 8.12 6.25 0.68
C ASN A 52 7.83 4.92 1.39
N LEU A 53 6.64 4.77 1.94
CA LEU A 53 6.13 3.60 2.65
C LEU A 53 5.11 2.82 1.81
N GLY A 54 5.12 2.98 0.49
CA GLY A 54 4.40 2.11 -0.43
C GLY A 54 4.90 0.67 -0.35
N TRP A 55 4.02 -0.28 -0.67
CA TRP A 55 4.37 -1.70 -0.67
C TRP A 55 3.62 -2.48 -1.74
N GLY A 56 4.33 -3.37 -2.44
CA GLY A 56 3.76 -4.21 -3.47
C GLY A 56 2.60 -5.07 -2.97
N GLY A 57 1.48 -5.05 -3.70
CA GLY A 57 0.30 -5.82 -3.34
C GLY A 57 -0.45 -5.33 -2.09
N ALA A 58 -0.05 -4.22 -1.48
CA ALA A 58 -0.69 -3.70 -0.27
C ALA A 58 -2.20 -3.57 -0.43
N SER A 59 -2.95 -4.00 0.57
CA SER A 59 -4.36 -3.71 0.74
C SER A 59 -4.56 -2.42 1.53
N ASN A 60 -5.78 -1.89 1.55
CA ASN A 60 -6.09 -0.70 2.35
C ASN A 60 -5.90 -0.95 3.85
N ARG A 61 -6.13 -2.17 4.31
CA ARG A 61 -5.82 -2.56 5.69
C ARG A 61 -4.31 -2.49 5.99
N TYR A 62 -3.46 -2.97 5.07
CA TYR A 62 -2.02 -2.84 5.21
C TYR A 62 -1.58 -1.37 5.24
N ILE A 63 -2.15 -0.55 4.35
CA ILE A 63 -1.86 0.89 4.29
C ILE A 63 -2.25 1.58 5.61
N SER A 64 -3.43 1.27 6.16
CA SER A 64 -3.87 1.79 7.46
C SER A 64 -2.91 1.42 8.60
N GLU A 65 -2.48 0.17 8.66
CA GLU A 65 -1.51 -0.29 9.66
C GLU A 65 -0.15 0.42 9.50
N ALA A 66 0.30 0.62 8.26
CA ALA A 66 1.53 1.36 7.99
C ALA A 66 1.45 2.81 8.48
N ILE A 67 0.29 3.47 8.30
CA ILE A 67 0.05 4.83 8.81
C ILE A 67 0.11 4.84 10.35
N LEU A 68 -0.61 3.93 11.00
CA LEU A 68 -0.69 3.86 12.46
C LEU A 68 0.66 3.56 13.13
N ASN A 69 1.52 2.79 12.46
CA ASN A 69 2.84 2.45 12.96
C ASN A 69 3.94 3.43 12.54
N SER A 70 3.59 4.50 11.81
CA SER A 70 4.56 5.48 11.33
C SER A 70 4.77 6.61 12.32
N ASN A 71 6.01 7.07 12.42
CA ASN A 71 6.33 8.25 13.21
C ASN A 71 6.11 9.54 12.38
N ILE A 72 4.85 9.95 12.26
CA ILE A 72 4.43 11.16 11.55
C ILE A 72 4.60 12.36 12.50
N GLN A 73 5.27 13.40 12.03
CA GLN A 73 5.50 14.64 12.75
C GLN A 73 4.51 15.73 12.30
N LYS A 74 4.30 16.73 13.13
CA LYS A 74 3.35 17.83 12.89
C LYS A 74 3.56 18.54 11.53
N ASP A 75 4.82 18.68 11.10
CA ASP A 75 5.17 19.42 9.89
C ASP A 75 5.34 18.53 8.66
N ASP A 76 5.11 17.22 8.78
CA ASP A 76 5.17 16.31 7.66
C ASP A 76 3.99 16.50 6.71
N VAL A 77 4.24 16.39 5.43
CA VAL A 77 3.20 16.28 4.40
C VAL A 77 2.91 14.82 4.18
N VAL A 78 1.69 14.38 4.46
CA VAL A 78 1.28 12.99 4.31
C VAL A 78 0.39 12.84 3.09
N VAL A 79 0.74 11.91 2.21
CA VAL A 79 -0.06 11.56 1.03
C VAL A 79 -0.36 10.08 1.05
N VAL A 80 -1.65 9.73 0.97
CA VAL A 80 -2.13 8.35 0.97
C VAL A 80 -2.82 8.05 -0.34
N ILE A 81 -2.36 7.02 -1.04
CA ILE A 81 -3.07 6.46 -2.20
C ILE A 81 -3.65 5.11 -1.80
N TRP A 82 -4.96 5.08 -1.61
CA TRP A 82 -5.68 3.85 -1.35
C TRP A 82 -5.66 2.95 -2.58
N THR A 83 -5.68 1.66 -2.35
CA THR A 83 -5.67 0.64 -3.40
C THR A 83 -7.07 0.05 -3.63
N GLU A 84 -7.14 -0.97 -4.47
CA GLU A 84 -8.39 -1.67 -4.77
C GLU A 84 -9.02 -2.27 -3.51
N ILE A 85 -10.34 -2.13 -3.38
CA ILE A 85 -11.12 -2.62 -2.24
C ILE A 85 -11.10 -4.15 -2.10
N ASN A 86 -10.87 -4.85 -3.21
CA ASN A 86 -10.83 -6.31 -3.24
C ASN A 86 -9.50 -6.91 -2.74
N ARG A 87 -8.51 -6.07 -2.43
CA ARG A 87 -7.26 -6.54 -1.82
C ARG A 87 -7.43 -6.69 -0.32
N SER A 88 -6.91 -7.78 0.22
CA SER A 88 -6.95 -8.06 1.66
C SER A 88 -5.56 -8.35 2.20
N THR A 89 -5.38 -8.13 3.49
CA THR A 89 -4.16 -8.52 4.21
C THR A 89 -4.53 -9.40 5.38
N VAL A 90 -3.88 -10.55 5.46
CA VAL A 90 -3.98 -11.46 6.60
C VAL A 90 -2.73 -11.28 7.45
N PHE A 91 -2.92 -10.86 8.70
CA PHE A 91 -1.85 -10.79 9.69
C PHE A 91 -1.73 -12.14 10.37
N ARG A 92 -0.54 -12.72 10.35
CA ARG A 92 -0.21 -13.94 11.07
C ARG A 92 0.49 -13.59 12.39
N HIS A 93 0.57 -14.57 13.30
CA HIS A 93 1.40 -14.43 14.47
C HIS A 93 2.83 -14.06 14.07
N SER A 94 3.53 -13.26 14.87
CA SER A 94 4.90 -12.78 14.61
C SER A 94 5.07 -11.64 13.57
N ASN A 95 4.11 -10.74 13.48
CA ASN A 95 4.20 -9.54 12.60
C ASN A 95 4.36 -9.83 11.09
N ILE A 96 4.08 -11.05 10.67
CA ILE A 96 4.08 -11.40 9.24
C ILE A 96 2.73 -11.06 8.66
N SER A 97 2.70 -10.12 7.72
CA SER A 97 1.53 -9.83 6.90
C SER A 97 1.61 -10.53 5.55
N VAL A 98 0.50 -11.07 5.10
CA VAL A 98 0.37 -11.64 3.74
C VAL A 98 -0.71 -10.87 3.01
N ASN A 99 -0.32 -10.12 1.99
CA ASN A 99 -1.25 -9.47 1.09
C ASN A 99 -1.83 -10.50 0.13
N ILE A 100 -3.14 -10.50 -0.02
CA ILE A 100 -3.86 -11.40 -0.92
C ILE A 100 -4.73 -10.60 -1.89
N HIS A 101 -4.83 -11.12 -3.09
CA HIS A 101 -5.54 -10.51 -4.20
C HIS A 101 -6.46 -11.55 -4.86
N PRO A 102 -7.62 -11.18 -5.44
CA PRO A 102 -8.53 -12.14 -6.08
C PRO A 102 -7.87 -13.02 -7.14
N ASN A 103 -6.89 -12.48 -7.85
CA ASN A 103 -6.17 -13.18 -8.90
C ASN A 103 -5.02 -14.07 -8.40
N TYR A 104 -4.76 -14.11 -7.10
CA TYR A 104 -3.72 -14.99 -6.55
C TYR A 104 -4.18 -16.45 -6.57
N ILE A 105 -3.34 -17.31 -7.13
CA ILE A 105 -3.60 -18.75 -7.26
C ILE A 105 -3.32 -19.54 -5.97
N THR A 106 -2.81 -18.89 -4.93
CA THR A 106 -2.50 -19.55 -3.66
C THR A 106 -3.76 -20.12 -2.99
N LYS A 107 -3.62 -21.24 -2.29
CA LYS A 107 -4.72 -21.87 -1.54
C LYS A 107 -5.35 -20.91 -0.53
N LEU A 108 -4.52 -20.07 0.12
CA LEU A 108 -4.98 -19.05 1.06
C LEU A 108 -5.90 -18.03 0.39
N ALA A 109 -5.48 -17.45 -0.73
CA ALA A 109 -6.27 -16.46 -1.46
C ALA A 109 -7.58 -17.08 -1.97
N LYS A 110 -7.52 -18.26 -2.60
CA LYS A 110 -8.72 -18.98 -3.07
C LYS A 110 -9.73 -19.21 -1.96
N ASN A 111 -9.28 -19.68 -0.79
CA ASN A 111 -10.17 -19.93 0.34
C ASN A 111 -10.75 -18.65 0.91
N TYR A 112 -9.92 -17.59 1.05
CA TYR A 112 -10.36 -16.30 1.54
C TYR A 112 -11.47 -15.72 0.65
N TYR A 113 -11.25 -15.62 -0.65
CA TYR A 113 -12.22 -15.04 -1.57
C TYR A 113 -13.46 -15.92 -1.78
N LYS A 114 -13.35 -17.21 -1.57
CA LYS A 114 -14.49 -18.13 -1.66
C LYS A 114 -15.39 -18.10 -0.42
N TRP A 115 -14.79 -17.96 0.78
CA TRP A 115 -15.50 -18.25 2.02
C TRP A 115 -15.58 -17.08 3.00
N ILE A 116 -14.68 -16.11 2.92
CA ILE A 116 -14.54 -15.05 3.91
C ILE A 116 -14.82 -13.68 3.31
N HIS A 117 -14.35 -13.43 2.09
CA HIS A 117 -14.46 -12.11 1.47
C HIS A 117 -15.93 -11.81 1.12
N ASP A 118 -16.42 -10.72 1.65
CA ASP A 118 -17.72 -10.15 1.30
C ASP A 118 -17.51 -8.88 0.48
N PRO A 119 -17.65 -8.95 -0.86
CA PRO A 119 -17.47 -7.80 -1.72
C PRO A 119 -18.52 -6.72 -1.48
N TYR A 120 -19.71 -7.09 -1.00
CA TYR A 120 -20.79 -6.17 -0.72
C TYR A 120 -20.46 -5.25 0.47
N ASN A 121 -20.03 -5.84 1.59
CA ASN A 121 -19.59 -5.07 2.75
C ASN A 121 -18.33 -4.24 2.46
N SER A 122 -17.42 -4.75 1.64
CA SER A 122 -16.25 -3.99 1.19
C SER A 122 -16.66 -2.74 0.41
N CYS A 123 -17.64 -2.84 -0.48
CA CYS A 123 -18.18 -1.70 -1.21
C CYS A 123 -18.86 -0.67 -0.30
N LEU A 124 -19.64 -1.13 0.67
CA LEU A 124 -20.35 -0.24 1.61
C LEU A 124 -19.40 0.62 2.43
N LEU A 125 -18.26 0.07 2.87
CA LEU A 125 -17.25 0.82 3.62
C LEU A 125 -16.65 1.98 2.83
N TYR A 126 -16.58 1.87 1.51
CA TYR A 126 -15.99 2.89 0.64
C TYR A 126 -17.02 3.84 0.01
N THR A 127 -18.26 3.42 -0.09
CA THR A 127 -19.35 4.21 -0.69
C THR A 127 -20.26 4.87 0.33
N SER A 128 -20.08 4.56 1.62
CA SER A 128 -20.77 5.26 2.69
C SER A 128 -20.47 6.76 2.58
N PRO A 129 -21.47 7.62 2.38
CA PRO A 129 -21.21 9.04 2.43
C PRO A 129 -20.64 9.35 3.81
N SER A 130 -19.56 10.14 3.84
CA SER A 130 -19.10 10.76 5.07
C SER A 130 -20.32 11.36 5.77
N PRO A 131 -20.52 11.14 7.08
CA PRO A 131 -21.57 11.85 7.77
C PRO A 131 -21.34 13.33 7.52
N ARG A 132 -22.18 13.91 6.70
CA ARG A 132 -22.26 15.35 6.61
C ARG A 132 -23.15 15.77 7.75
N ASP A 133 -22.61 16.61 8.56
CA ASP A 133 -23.28 17.33 9.62
C ASP A 133 -24.59 17.96 9.15
#